data_d59f7ae3c132aa3a368ba474c6c2b9ac
#
_entry.id   d59f7ae3c132aa3a368ba474c6c2b9ac
#
_cell.length_a   1.000
_cell.length_b   1.000
_cell.length_c   1.000
_cell.angle_alpha   90.00
_cell.angle_beta   90.00
_cell.angle_gamma   90.00
#
_symmetry.space_group_name_H-M   'P 1'
#
loop_
_entity.id
_entity.type
_entity.pdbx_description
1 polymer ?
#
loop_
_entity_poly.entity_id
_entity_poly.type
_entity_poly.pdbx_seq_one_letter_code
_entity_poly.pdbx_strand_id
1 'polypeptide(L)'
;AATPLSMSHILELPLYHEPFVGYIPEGNTLHPIEQIEIDDLSITDLLVLEDGHCFRNHVLNLCQMNRIESNPFDLKSGSFETLINLADEGLGMTLLPFLNANSLTADKKKNLRYFPDPAPAREVSLIHYKSQLKLPIINALRSTISSIIRGAIKFENIKIITPERI
;
A
#
# COMPACT_ATOMS: atom_id res chain seq x y z
N ALA A 1 12.58 0.72 0.09
CA ALA A 1 11.72 1.77 -0.45
C ALA A 1 10.70 1.17 -1.40
N ALA A 2 9.61 1.89 -1.66
CA ALA A 2 8.73 1.58 -2.77
C ALA A 2 9.38 2.09 -4.08
N THR A 3 9.39 1.30 -5.13
CA THR A 3 10.05 1.57 -6.41
C THR A 3 9.09 1.45 -7.59
N PRO A 4 9.44 2.00 -8.75
CA PRO A 4 10.69 2.69 -9.12
C PRO A 4 10.80 4.11 -8.53
N LEU A 5 12.04 4.58 -8.30
CA LEU A 5 12.33 5.95 -7.86
C LEU A 5 12.93 6.81 -8.97
N SER A 6 13.31 6.21 -10.10
CA SER A 6 13.88 6.87 -11.30
C SER A 6 15.11 7.77 -11.01
N MET A 7 15.91 7.42 -9.99
CA MET A 7 17.09 8.17 -9.56
C MET A 7 18.37 7.58 -10.17
N SER A 8 19.07 8.35 -11.02
CA SER A 8 20.23 7.88 -11.80
C SER A 8 21.43 7.37 -10.98
N HIS A 9 21.55 7.82 -9.73
CA HIS A 9 22.67 7.46 -8.83
C HIS A 9 22.34 6.34 -7.84
N ILE A 10 21.12 5.81 -7.86
CA ILE A 10 20.65 4.73 -7.00
C ILE A 10 20.52 3.44 -7.80
N LEU A 11 20.81 2.32 -7.17
CA LEU A 11 20.45 0.98 -7.61
C LEU A 11 19.27 0.49 -6.80
N GLU A 12 18.29 -0.07 -7.50
CA GLU A 12 17.10 -0.67 -6.94
C GLU A 12 17.20 -2.19 -7.09
N LEU A 13 17.10 -2.89 -5.98
CA LEU A 13 17.14 -4.35 -5.93
C LEU A 13 15.76 -4.84 -5.46
N PRO A 14 14.87 -5.28 -6.35
CA PRO A 14 13.54 -5.76 -5.98
C PRO A 14 13.59 -6.85 -4.92
N LEU A 15 12.77 -6.72 -3.90
CA LEU A 15 12.63 -7.67 -2.79
C LEU A 15 11.34 -8.48 -2.91
N TYR A 16 10.21 -7.77 -3.05
CA TYR A 16 8.89 -8.37 -3.14
C TYR A 16 7.87 -7.38 -3.69
N HIS A 17 6.74 -7.93 -4.13
CA HIS A 17 5.56 -7.16 -4.46
C HIS A 17 4.55 -7.29 -3.31
N GLU A 18 3.96 -6.17 -2.91
CA GLU A 18 3.04 -6.10 -1.80
C GLU A 18 1.67 -5.63 -2.28
N PRO A 19 0.64 -6.50 -2.25
CA PRO A 19 -0.71 -6.13 -2.64
C PRO A 19 -1.31 -5.05 -1.75
N PHE A 20 -2.24 -4.28 -2.32
CA PHE A 20 -3.12 -3.40 -1.57
C PHE A 20 -4.29 -4.20 -1.03
N VAL A 21 -4.79 -3.80 0.15
CA VAL A 21 -5.96 -4.39 0.79
C VAL A 21 -6.87 -3.26 1.27
N GLY A 22 -8.15 -3.34 0.97
CA GLY A 22 -9.14 -2.40 1.49
C GLY A 22 -9.40 -2.64 2.97
N TYR A 23 -9.47 -1.59 3.77
CA TYR A 23 -10.01 -1.59 5.12
C TYR A 23 -11.33 -0.84 5.11
N ILE A 24 -12.44 -1.56 5.20
CA ILE A 24 -13.80 -1.08 4.99
C ILE A 24 -14.62 -1.46 6.23
N PRO A 25 -14.89 -0.50 7.13
CA PRO A 25 -15.57 -0.77 8.40
C PRO A 25 -17.07 -1.06 8.19
N GLU A 26 -17.68 -1.63 9.22
CA GLU A 26 -19.12 -1.79 9.29
C GLU A 26 -19.83 -0.45 9.09
N GLY A 27 -20.92 -0.46 8.32
CA GLY A 27 -21.68 0.76 7.97
C GLY A 27 -21.25 1.39 6.64
N ASN A 28 -20.10 1.06 6.07
CA ASN A 28 -19.75 1.44 4.71
C ASN A 28 -20.48 0.55 3.71
N THR A 29 -20.94 1.14 2.59
CA THR A 29 -21.73 0.44 1.55
C THR A 29 -20.97 -0.73 0.89
N LEU A 30 -19.64 -0.68 0.88
CA LEU A 30 -18.77 -1.73 0.35
C LEU A 30 -18.48 -2.85 1.36
N HIS A 31 -18.86 -2.69 2.64
CA HIS A 31 -18.55 -3.69 3.67
C HIS A 31 -19.16 -5.08 3.39
N PRO A 32 -20.38 -5.21 2.82
CA PRO A 32 -20.94 -6.52 2.48
C PRO A 32 -20.29 -7.22 1.29
N ILE A 33 -19.49 -6.49 0.49
CA ILE A 33 -18.84 -7.02 -0.72
C ILE A 33 -17.62 -7.83 -0.31
N GLU A 34 -17.46 -9.04 -0.82
CA GLU A 34 -16.35 -9.93 -0.47
C GLU A 34 -15.02 -9.49 -1.12
N GLN A 35 -15.08 -9.07 -2.39
CA GLN A 35 -13.94 -8.54 -3.16
C GLN A 35 -14.31 -7.18 -3.72
N ILE A 36 -13.38 -6.23 -3.67
CA ILE A 36 -13.56 -4.87 -4.17
C ILE A 36 -12.80 -4.67 -5.48
N GLU A 37 -13.41 -3.94 -6.40
CA GLU A 37 -12.77 -3.48 -7.63
C GLU A 37 -12.15 -2.08 -7.42
N ILE A 38 -11.22 -1.69 -8.30
CA ILE A 38 -10.63 -0.35 -8.25
C ILE A 38 -11.71 0.72 -8.45
N ASP A 39 -12.70 0.45 -9.30
CA ASP A 39 -13.78 1.37 -9.62
C ASP A 39 -14.78 1.55 -8.45
N ASP A 40 -14.78 0.64 -7.48
CA ASP A 40 -15.59 0.78 -6.25
C ASP A 40 -15.03 1.82 -5.28
N LEU A 41 -13.75 2.21 -5.45
CA LEU A 41 -13.08 3.15 -4.55
C LEU A 41 -13.59 4.58 -4.82
N SER A 42 -14.47 5.06 -3.96
CA SER A 42 -14.95 6.44 -4.03
C SER A 42 -13.94 7.42 -3.45
N ILE A 43 -13.70 8.52 -4.15
CA ILE A 43 -12.79 9.60 -3.73
C ILE A 43 -13.22 10.21 -2.39
N THR A 44 -14.52 10.40 -2.21
CA THR A 44 -15.07 11.13 -1.05
C THR A 44 -14.93 10.36 0.24
N ASP A 45 -14.89 9.03 0.16
CA ASP A 45 -14.86 8.15 1.33
C ASP A 45 -13.47 7.56 1.59
N LEU A 46 -12.47 7.86 0.75
CA LEU A 46 -11.14 7.31 0.86
C LEU A 46 -10.22 8.17 1.74
N LEU A 47 -9.87 7.64 2.89
CA LEU A 47 -8.88 8.22 3.80
C LEU A 47 -7.47 7.83 3.33
N VAL A 48 -6.59 8.82 3.20
CA VAL A 48 -5.22 8.62 2.71
C VAL A 48 -4.19 9.26 3.64
N LEU A 49 -2.95 8.75 3.57
CA LEU A 49 -1.83 9.34 4.30
C LEU A 49 -1.55 10.77 3.81
N GLU A 50 -0.92 11.58 4.67
CA GLU A 50 -0.50 12.93 4.34
C GLU A 50 0.53 12.99 3.20
N ASP A 51 0.74 14.18 2.66
CA ASP A 51 1.73 14.44 1.62
C ASP A 51 3.15 14.03 2.06
N GLY A 52 3.93 13.48 1.10
CA GLY A 52 5.28 12.98 1.36
C GLY A 52 5.35 11.48 1.62
N HIS A 53 4.24 10.81 1.92
CA HIS A 53 4.20 9.35 1.99
C HIS A 53 4.10 8.72 0.60
N CYS A 54 5.09 7.88 0.23
CA CYS A 54 5.08 7.16 -1.05
C CYS A 54 3.81 6.31 -1.23
N PHE A 55 3.26 5.76 -0.15
CA PHE A 55 2.02 4.97 -0.20
C PHE A 55 0.82 5.80 -0.65
N ARG A 56 0.73 7.07 -0.26
CA ARG A 56 -0.30 7.99 -0.75
C ARG A 56 -0.28 8.08 -2.27
N ASN A 57 0.90 8.28 -2.86
CA ASN A 57 1.03 8.38 -4.32
C ASN A 57 0.58 7.10 -5.02
N HIS A 58 0.88 5.93 -4.47
CA HIS A 58 0.38 4.66 -5.00
C HIS A 58 -1.15 4.61 -4.99
N VAL A 59 -1.78 5.00 -3.86
CA VAL A 59 -3.23 5.01 -3.72
C VAL A 59 -3.87 5.96 -4.75
N LEU A 60 -3.30 7.17 -4.90
CA LEU A 60 -3.77 8.13 -5.89
C LEU A 60 -3.66 7.62 -7.32
N ASN A 61 -2.52 7.00 -7.66
CA ASN A 61 -2.30 6.42 -8.98
C ASN A 61 -3.21 5.21 -9.23
N LEU A 62 -3.45 4.38 -8.20
CA LEU A 62 -4.38 3.26 -8.29
C LEU A 62 -5.79 3.73 -8.65
N CYS A 63 -6.26 4.78 -8.00
CA CYS A 63 -7.58 5.35 -8.25
C CYS A 63 -7.62 6.28 -9.48
N GLN A 64 -6.53 6.42 -10.25
CA GLN A 64 -6.40 7.33 -11.39
C GLN A 64 -6.74 8.80 -11.05
N MET A 65 -6.44 9.19 -9.83
CA MET A 65 -6.83 10.48 -9.28
C MET A 65 -5.69 11.48 -9.39
N ASN A 66 -5.80 12.43 -10.32
CA ASN A 66 -4.83 13.52 -10.48
C ASN A 66 -4.94 14.60 -9.40
N ARG A 67 -6.06 14.67 -8.69
CA ARG A 67 -6.30 15.57 -7.54
C ARG A 67 -7.30 14.91 -6.61
N ILE A 68 -6.97 14.79 -5.33
CA ILE A 68 -8.00 14.77 -4.30
C ILE A 68 -8.43 16.23 -4.16
N GLU A 69 -9.58 16.59 -4.70
CA GLU A 69 -10.29 17.77 -4.22
C GLU A 69 -10.46 17.50 -2.73
N SER A 70 -9.97 18.42 -1.93
CA SER A 70 -9.85 18.33 -0.48
C SER A 70 -10.94 17.47 0.14
N ASN A 71 -10.57 16.33 0.70
CA ASN A 71 -11.44 15.61 1.63
C ASN A 71 -12.01 16.67 2.57
N PRO A 72 -13.34 16.80 2.76
CA PRO A 72 -13.95 17.84 3.60
C PRO A 72 -13.37 17.87 5.02
N PHE A 73 -12.72 16.78 5.41
CA PHE A 73 -11.84 16.73 6.57
C PHE A 73 -10.41 16.77 6.06
N ASP A 74 -9.70 17.90 6.17
CA ASP A 74 -8.24 18.00 5.91
C ASP A 74 -7.47 17.18 6.97
N LEU A 75 -7.76 15.87 7.02
CA LEU A 75 -7.19 14.91 7.97
C LEU A 75 -5.82 14.51 7.50
N LYS A 76 -4.81 15.19 8.00
CA LYS A 76 -3.40 14.83 7.79
C LYS A 76 -3.03 13.72 8.76
N SER A 77 -2.86 12.52 8.25
CA SER A 77 -2.42 11.37 9.04
C SER A 77 -1.12 10.82 8.48
N GLY A 78 -0.11 10.73 9.35
CA GLY A 78 1.17 10.09 9.05
C GLY A 78 1.19 8.58 9.35
N SER A 79 0.05 7.96 9.75
CA SER A 79 0.02 6.61 10.29
C SER A 79 -1.18 5.82 9.78
N PHE A 80 -0.95 4.56 9.39
CA PHE A 80 -2.02 3.62 9.06
C PHE A 80 -2.94 3.33 10.24
N GLU A 81 -2.41 3.33 11.46
CA GLU A 81 -3.21 3.11 12.67
C GLU A 81 -4.25 4.23 12.85
N THR A 82 -3.86 5.48 12.62
CA THR A 82 -4.80 6.61 12.66
C THR A 82 -5.86 6.49 11.58
N LEU A 83 -5.49 6.11 10.34
CA LEU A 83 -6.47 5.92 9.26
C LEU A 83 -7.48 4.81 9.60
N ILE A 84 -7.01 3.70 10.18
CA ILE A 84 -7.85 2.59 10.61
C ILE A 84 -8.84 3.06 11.69
N ASN A 85 -8.38 3.81 12.69
CA ASN A 85 -9.23 4.31 13.75
C ASN A 85 -10.27 5.31 13.24
N LEU A 86 -9.89 6.20 12.31
CA LEU A 86 -10.84 7.13 11.66
C LEU A 86 -11.88 6.37 10.82
N ALA A 87 -11.47 5.30 10.14
CA ALA A 87 -12.39 4.45 9.40
C ALA A 87 -13.38 3.75 10.35
N ASP A 88 -12.91 3.20 11.46
CA ASP A 88 -13.77 2.55 12.47
C ASP A 88 -14.80 3.53 13.08
N GLU A 89 -14.48 4.83 13.14
CA GLU A 89 -15.42 5.90 13.53
C GLU A 89 -16.38 6.32 12.40
N GLY A 90 -16.36 5.64 11.26
CA GLY A 90 -17.29 5.88 10.15
C GLY A 90 -16.92 7.07 9.25
N LEU A 91 -15.69 7.58 9.32
CA LEU A 91 -15.24 8.72 8.51
C LEU A 91 -14.85 8.34 7.07
N GLY A 92 -14.92 7.04 6.74
CA GLY A 92 -14.63 6.52 5.40
C GLY A 92 -13.97 5.15 5.44
N MET A 93 -13.23 4.84 4.39
CA MET A 93 -12.43 3.61 4.24
C MET A 93 -10.98 3.96 3.93
N THR A 94 -10.07 3.00 4.01
CA THR A 94 -8.67 3.22 3.62
C THR A 94 -8.08 2.01 2.91
N LEU A 95 -6.96 2.20 2.23
CA LEU A 95 -6.14 1.12 1.71
C LEU A 95 -4.93 0.89 2.60
N LEU A 96 -4.56 -0.37 2.76
CA LEU A 96 -3.40 -0.80 3.56
C LEU A 96 -2.45 -1.64 2.71
N PRO A 97 -1.14 -1.59 2.98
CA PRO A 97 -0.23 -2.61 2.50
C PRO A 97 -0.57 -3.96 3.13
N PHE A 98 -0.41 -5.05 2.39
CA PHE A 98 -0.77 -6.40 2.85
C PHE A 98 -0.14 -6.78 4.20
N LEU A 99 1.14 -6.45 4.43
CA LEU A 99 1.81 -6.78 5.69
C LEU A 99 1.20 -6.04 6.89
N ASN A 100 0.76 -4.77 6.69
CA ASN A 100 0.02 -4.04 7.71
C ASN A 100 -1.34 -4.68 7.98
N ALA A 101 -2.09 -5.01 6.93
CA ALA A 101 -3.38 -5.69 7.05
C ALA A 101 -3.24 -7.04 7.77
N ASN A 102 -2.19 -7.81 7.44
CA ASN A 102 -1.94 -9.11 8.07
C ASN A 102 -1.58 -9.02 9.56
N SER A 103 -1.03 -7.90 10.01
CA SER A 103 -0.67 -7.67 11.42
C SER A 103 -1.85 -7.25 12.32
N LEU A 104 -3.01 -6.95 11.75
CA LEU A 104 -4.20 -6.52 12.48
C LEU A 104 -4.75 -7.63 13.40
N THR A 105 -5.47 -7.23 14.43
CA THR A 105 -6.21 -8.14 15.31
C THR A 105 -7.30 -8.89 14.55
N ALA A 106 -7.72 -10.04 15.03
CA ALA A 106 -8.76 -10.85 14.40
C ALA A 106 -10.07 -10.06 14.19
N ASP A 107 -10.39 -9.17 15.09
CA ASP A 107 -11.58 -8.32 15.01
C ASP A 107 -11.49 -7.31 13.87
N LYS A 108 -10.39 -6.58 13.77
CA LYS A 108 -10.16 -5.63 12.68
C LYS A 108 -10.00 -6.31 11.31
N LYS A 109 -9.54 -7.57 11.26
CA LYS A 109 -9.44 -8.34 10.01
C LYS A 109 -10.79 -8.63 9.34
N LYS A 110 -11.90 -8.57 10.05
CA LYS A 110 -13.25 -8.70 9.49
C LYS A 110 -13.59 -7.59 8.48
N ASN A 111 -12.95 -6.43 8.64
CA ASN A 111 -13.10 -5.25 7.80
C ASN A 111 -12.19 -5.26 6.56
N LEU A 112 -11.36 -6.29 6.38
CA LEU A 112 -10.48 -6.39 5.21
C LEU A 112 -11.27 -6.88 3.99
N ARG A 113 -10.98 -6.25 2.83
CA ARG A 113 -11.48 -6.65 1.52
C ARG A 113 -10.33 -6.70 0.54
N TYR A 114 -10.30 -7.75 -0.25
CA TYR A 114 -9.22 -8.01 -1.19
C TYR A 114 -9.65 -7.66 -2.61
N PHE A 115 -8.70 -7.34 -3.45
CA PHE A 115 -8.93 -7.17 -4.88
C PHE A 115 -8.85 -8.54 -5.58
N PRO A 116 -9.63 -8.74 -6.67
CA PRO A 116 -9.47 -9.91 -7.52
C PRO A 116 -8.13 -9.90 -8.26
N ASP A 117 -7.75 -11.05 -8.79
CA ASP A 117 -6.57 -11.17 -9.64
C ASP A 117 -6.78 -10.55 -11.04
N PRO A 118 -5.82 -9.80 -11.56
CA PRO A 118 -4.50 -9.45 -11.00
C PRO A 118 -4.59 -8.37 -9.93
N ALA A 119 -4.28 -8.72 -8.67
CA ALA A 119 -4.38 -7.81 -7.55
C ALA A 119 -3.42 -6.61 -7.71
N PRO A 120 -3.87 -5.37 -7.48
CA PRO A 120 -2.99 -4.22 -7.51
C PRO A 120 -1.95 -4.33 -6.38
N ALA A 121 -0.68 -4.08 -6.72
CA ALA A 121 0.43 -4.22 -5.79
C ALA A 121 1.49 -3.14 -6.03
N ARG A 122 2.31 -2.88 -5.01
CA ARG A 122 3.51 -2.07 -5.14
C ARG A 122 4.76 -2.94 -5.12
N GLU A 123 5.81 -2.49 -5.81
CA GLU A 123 7.14 -3.07 -5.67
C GLU A 123 7.85 -2.46 -4.47
N VAL A 124 8.47 -3.31 -3.65
CA VAL A 124 9.33 -2.89 -2.54
C VAL A 124 10.74 -3.40 -2.80
N SER A 125 11.70 -2.46 -2.81
CA SER A 125 13.10 -2.73 -3.16
C SER A 125 14.05 -2.30 -2.05
N LEU A 126 15.18 -2.98 -1.98
CA LEU A 126 16.37 -2.50 -1.28
C LEU A 126 17.09 -1.50 -2.20
N ILE A 127 17.31 -0.29 -1.71
CA ILE A 127 17.98 0.75 -2.49
C ILE A 127 19.34 1.10 -1.91
N HIS A 128 20.30 1.40 -2.76
CA HIS A 128 21.62 1.88 -2.35
C HIS A 128 22.26 2.72 -3.43
N TYR A 129 23.23 3.55 -3.05
CA TYR A 129 24.02 4.29 -4.02
C TYR A 129 24.85 3.34 -4.89
N LYS A 130 25.03 3.67 -6.19
CA LYS A 130 25.88 2.92 -7.11
C LYS A 130 27.33 2.84 -6.63
N SER A 131 27.81 3.84 -5.90
CA SER A 131 29.16 3.91 -5.30
C SER A 131 29.31 3.11 -4.00
N GLN A 132 28.26 2.43 -3.51
CA GLN A 132 28.33 1.70 -2.26
C GLN A 132 29.22 0.47 -2.36
N LEU A 133 30.21 0.36 -1.46
CA LEU A 133 31.20 -0.70 -1.46
C LEU A 133 30.83 -1.90 -0.57
N LYS A 134 29.82 -1.78 0.31
CA LYS A 134 29.40 -2.83 1.26
C LYS A 134 28.45 -3.85 0.64
N LEU A 135 28.73 -4.29 -0.59
CA LEU A 135 27.90 -5.22 -1.35
C LEU A 135 27.62 -6.56 -0.63
N PRO A 136 28.55 -7.18 0.12
CA PRO A 136 28.23 -8.40 0.85
C PRO A 136 27.13 -8.21 1.89
N ILE A 137 27.10 -7.07 2.59
CA ILE A 137 26.07 -6.74 3.58
C ILE A 137 24.72 -6.53 2.88
N ILE A 138 24.71 -5.80 1.76
CA ILE A 138 23.51 -5.56 0.95
C ILE A 138 22.92 -6.88 0.46
N ASN A 139 23.75 -7.79 -0.06
CA ASN A 139 23.32 -9.10 -0.53
C ASN A 139 22.80 -9.98 0.61
N ALA A 140 23.43 -9.95 1.77
CA ALA A 140 22.96 -10.68 2.96
C ALA A 140 21.58 -10.16 3.40
N LEU A 141 21.39 -8.84 3.50
CA LEU A 141 20.10 -8.23 3.82
C LEU A 141 19.03 -8.60 2.80
N ARG A 142 19.33 -8.50 1.50
CA ARG A 142 18.42 -8.88 0.42
C ARG A 142 17.98 -10.34 0.56
N SER A 143 18.91 -11.25 0.75
CA SER A 143 18.63 -12.69 0.91
C SER A 143 17.74 -12.95 2.13
N THR A 144 18.09 -12.34 3.28
CA THR A 144 17.34 -12.51 4.53
C THR A 144 15.91 -11.99 4.41
N ILE A 145 15.73 -10.76 3.92
CA ILE A 145 14.40 -10.16 3.75
C ILE A 145 13.56 -10.99 2.79
N SER A 146 14.10 -11.35 1.61
CA SER A 146 13.38 -12.14 0.62
C SER A 146 13.00 -13.54 1.13
N SER A 147 13.82 -14.14 2.01
CA SER A 147 13.52 -15.43 2.64
C SER A 147 12.34 -15.33 3.60
N ILE A 148 12.29 -14.28 4.42
CA ILE A 148 11.22 -14.06 5.38
C ILE A 148 9.89 -13.77 4.65
N ILE A 149 9.93 -12.90 3.65
CA ILE A 149 8.73 -12.43 2.93
C ILE A 149 8.10 -13.54 2.10
N ARG A 150 8.88 -14.46 1.51
CA ARG A 150 8.34 -15.61 0.75
C ARG A 150 7.36 -16.47 1.56
N GLY A 151 7.48 -16.47 2.88
CA GLY A 151 6.53 -17.15 3.77
C GLY A 151 5.26 -16.34 4.07
N ALA A 152 5.32 -15.02 3.92
CA ALA A 152 4.25 -14.10 4.30
C ALA A 152 3.35 -13.67 3.13
N ILE A 153 3.89 -13.56 1.91
CA ILE A 153 3.17 -13.10 0.71
C ILE A 153 3.14 -14.21 -0.34
N LYS A 154 1.94 -14.68 -0.69
CA LYS A 154 1.69 -15.76 -1.66
C LYS A 154 0.79 -15.32 -2.82
N PHE A 155 1.03 -14.14 -3.37
CA PHE A 155 0.29 -13.66 -4.53
C PHE A 155 1.11 -13.92 -5.79
N GLU A 156 0.52 -14.64 -6.76
CA GLU A 156 1.17 -15.04 -8.02
C GLU A 156 0.80 -14.09 -9.18
N ASN A 157 -0.40 -13.53 -9.16
CA ASN A 157 -0.92 -12.69 -10.23
C ASN A 157 -1.20 -11.28 -9.69
N ILE A 158 -0.32 -10.31 -10.05
CA ILE A 158 -0.37 -8.94 -9.54
C ILE A 158 -0.24 -7.90 -10.65
N LYS A 159 -0.85 -6.73 -10.44
CA LYS A 159 -0.68 -5.53 -11.27
C LYS A 159 0.13 -4.50 -10.49
N ILE A 160 1.34 -4.18 -10.94
CA ILE A 160 2.23 -3.23 -10.25
C ILE A 160 1.74 -1.80 -10.48
N ILE A 161 1.58 -1.07 -9.38
CA ILE A 161 1.24 0.35 -9.35
C ILE A 161 2.51 1.13 -8.95
N THR A 162 2.89 2.11 -9.75
CA THR A 162 4.09 2.93 -9.51
C THR A 162 3.81 4.10 -8.57
N PRO A 163 4.81 4.56 -7.79
CA PRO A 163 4.67 5.74 -6.93
C PRO A 163 4.87 7.07 -7.67
N GLU A 164 5.30 7.03 -8.93
CA GLU A 164 5.57 8.24 -9.70
C GLU A 164 4.26 8.98 -9.98
N ARG A 165 4.27 10.30 -9.81
CA ARG A 165 3.17 11.15 -10.27
C ARG A 165 3.23 11.21 -11.80
N ILE A 166 2.13 10.87 -12.44
CA ILE A 166 1.91 11.11 -13.86
C ILE A 166 1.80 12.63 -14.09
#